data_360843c52256a11d920e25a8ad33f5f7
#
_entry.id   360843c52256a11d920e25a8ad33f5f7
#
_cell.length_a   1.000
_cell.length_b   1.000
_cell.length_c   1.000
_cell.angle_alpha   90.00
_cell.angle_beta   90.00
_cell.angle_gamma   90.00
#
_symmetry.space_group_name_H-M   'P 1'
#
loop_
_entity.id
_entity.type
_entity.pdbx_description
1 polymer ?
#
loop_
_entity_poly.entity_id
_entity_poly.type
_entity_poly.pdbx_seq_one_letter_code
_entity_poly.pdbx_strand_id
1 'polypeptide(L)'
;KSSMELKQYLKTNCHWENRVIISPNELMAIYSKANYQPTSKLIDFLIYFYNQEFQFPKVDVHFNLKKTLNDNPHYLFYDQFCELLHVSDICPFGEYEHGYMVLLVDSKNNIYGVMDDYVEGFGNDYFKMLNQLYNR
;
A
#
# COMPACT_ATOMS: atom_id res chain seq x y z
N LYS A 1 16.44 -8.36 -10.10
CA LYS A 1 17.18 -7.39 -9.30
C LYS A 1 16.97 -7.66 -7.82
N SER A 2 17.96 -7.32 -7.00
CA SER A 2 17.97 -7.63 -5.58
C SER A 2 17.25 -6.56 -4.75
N SER A 3 16.86 -6.94 -3.53
CA SER A 3 16.32 -6.00 -2.56
C SER A 3 17.36 -4.94 -2.14
N MET A 4 18.66 -5.24 -2.26
CA MET A 4 19.73 -4.27 -2.02
C MET A 4 19.71 -3.15 -3.06
N GLU A 5 19.44 -3.47 -4.33
CA GLU A 5 19.30 -2.46 -5.38
C GLU A 5 18.10 -1.55 -5.09
N LEU A 6 16.98 -2.12 -4.67
CA LEU A 6 15.79 -1.34 -4.31
C LEU A 6 16.11 -0.39 -3.16
N LYS A 7 16.72 -0.86 -2.09
CA LYS A 7 17.05 -0.01 -0.93
C LYS A 7 17.98 1.13 -1.33
N GLN A 8 18.98 0.84 -2.18
CA GLN A 8 19.88 1.86 -2.68
C GLN A 8 19.14 2.88 -3.54
N TYR A 9 18.27 2.41 -4.41
CA TYR A 9 17.44 3.29 -5.25
C TYR A 9 16.53 4.19 -4.40
N LEU A 10 15.86 3.63 -3.40
CA LEU A 10 15.00 4.40 -2.50
C LEU A 10 15.79 5.51 -1.79
N LYS A 11 16.99 5.20 -1.33
CA LYS A 11 17.86 6.16 -0.64
C LYS A 11 18.35 7.26 -1.58
N THR A 12 18.90 6.90 -2.74
CA THR A 12 19.59 7.84 -3.62
C THR A 12 18.66 8.57 -4.58
N ASN A 13 17.64 7.92 -5.10
CA ASN A 13 16.74 8.48 -6.11
C ASN A 13 15.43 9.00 -5.52
N CYS A 14 14.96 8.39 -4.44
CA CYS A 14 13.69 8.76 -3.81
C CYS A 14 13.86 9.50 -2.49
N HIS A 15 15.08 9.62 -1.99
CA HIS A 15 15.41 10.31 -0.73
C HIS A 15 14.70 9.69 0.47
N TRP A 16 14.40 8.39 0.42
CA TRP A 16 13.77 7.68 1.52
C TRP A 16 14.81 7.29 2.57
N GLU A 17 14.48 7.48 3.82
CA GLU A 17 15.30 7.07 4.95
C GLU A 17 14.60 5.98 5.74
N ASN A 18 15.36 4.96 6.17
CA ASN A 18 14.83 3.86 6.96
C ASN A 18 14.66 4.29 8.43
N ARG A 19 13.63 5.09 8.68
CA ARG A 19 13.30 5.58 10.02
C ARG A 19 11.80 5.68 10.18
N VAL A 20 11.34 5.63 11.42
CA VAL A 20 9.91 5.77 11.76
C VAL A 20 9.46 7.20 11.45
N ILE A 21 8.39 7.32 10.68
CA ILE A 21 7.82 8.60 10.22
C ILE A 21 6.59 8.97 11.03
N ILE A 22 5.83 7.97 11.47
CA ILE A 22 4.54 8.15 12.14
C ILE A 22 4.39 7.06 13.19
N SER A 23 3.63 7.32 14.25
CA SER A 23 3.39 6.32 15.28
C SER A 23 2.30 5.33 14.87
N PRO A 24 2.34 4.08 15.39
CA PRO A 24 1.24 3.13 15.18
C PRO A 24 -0.12 3.68 15.61
N ASN A 25 -0.19 4.39 16.73
CA ASN A 25 -1.45 4.96 17.22
C ASN A 25 -2.05 6.00 16.28
N GLU A 26 -1.21 6.82 15.67
CA GLU A 26 -1.67 7.80 14.68
C GLU A 26 -2.21 7.11 13.42
N LEU A 27 -1.55 6.04 12.95
CA LEU A 27 -2.05 5.23 11.83
C LEU A 27 -3.39 4.58 12.16
N MET A 28 -3.49 3.99 13.36
CA MET A 28 -4.74 3.37 13.80
C MET A 28 -5.88 4.39 13.85
N ALA A 29 -5.62 5.61 14.29
CA ALA A 29 -6.61 6.66 14.32
C ALA A 29 -7.08 7.07 12.92
N ILE A 30 -6.17 7.17 11.96
CA ILE A 30 -6.50 7.48 10.56
C ILE A 30 -7.43 6.40 10.00
N TYR A 31 -7.08 5.13 10.20
CA TYR A 31 -7.87 4.02 9.69
C TYR A 31 -9.22 3.89 10.38
N SER A 32 -9.26 4.06 11.71
CA SER A 32 -10.50 3.99 12.48
C SER A 32 -11.50 5.03 11.99
N LYS A 33 -11.04 6.25 11.74
CA LYS A 33 -11.87 7.33 11.22
C LYS A 33 -12.43 7.02 9.82
N ALA A 34 -11.71 6.23 9.04
CA ALA A 34 -12.12 5.82 7.70
C ALA A 34 -12.89 4.48 7.69
N ASN A 35 -13.17 3.89 8.86
CA ASN A 35 -13.88 2.62 9.04
C ASN A 35 -13.14 1.39 8.48
N TYR A 36 -11.83 1.48 8.34
CA TYR A 36 -10.99 0.35 7.96
C TYR A 36 -10.20 -0.16 9.16
N GLN A 37 -9.86 -1.44 9.13
CA GLN A 37 -9.11 -2.08 10.20
C GLN A 37 -7.80 -2.64 9.63
N PRO A 38 -6.66 -1.99 9.87
CA PRO A 38 -5.38 -2.47 9.35
C PRO A 38 -4.88 -3.68 10.14
N THR A 39 -4.08 -4.52 9.48
CA THR A 39 -3.35 -5.59 10.15
C THR A 39 -2.12 -5.00 10.85
N SER A 40 -1.58 -5.74 11.83
CA SER A 40 -0.35 -5.32 12.51
C SER A 40 0.83 -5.24 11.55
N LYS A 41 0.92 -6.15 10.58
CA LYS A 41 2.00 -6.12 9.58
C LYS A 41 1.90 -4.91 8.65
N LEU A 42 0.68 -4.51 8.28
CA LEU A 42 0.48 -3.28 7.51
C LEU A 42 0.96 -2.07 8.29
N ILE A 43 0.62 -1.98 9.57
CA ILE A 43 1.09 -0.90 10.44
C ILE A 43 2.63 -0.90 10.51
N ASP A 44 3.26 -2.05 10.69
CA ASP A 44 4.72 -2.18 10.73
C ASP A 44 5.38 -1.65 9.45
N PHE A 45 4.76 -1.85 8.31
CA PHE A 45 5.23 -1.30 7.03
C PHE A 45 5.02 0.22 6.98
N LEU A 46 3.81 0.67 7.28
CA LEU A 46 3.43 2.08 7.10
C LEU A 46 4.15 3.04 8.05
N ILE A 47 4.62 2.59 9.22
CA ILE A 47 5.39 3.49 10.10
C ILE A 47 6.67 3.99 9.42
N TYR A 48 7.18 3.26 8.42
CA TYR A 48 8.38 3.63 7.65
C TYR A 48 8.06 4.23 6.28
N PHE A 49 6.84 4.04 5.76
CA PHE A 49 6.49 4.42 4.39
C PHE A 49 5.33 5.40 4.29
N TYR A 50 4.74 5.78 5.41
CA TYR A 50 3.61 6.69 5.43
C TYR A 50 3.91 7.97 4.65
N ASN A 51 2.98 8.35 3.76
CA ASN A 51 3.03 9.58 2.99
C ASN A 51 4.24 9.69 2.04
N GLN A 52 4.91 8.59 1.75
CA GLN A 52 6.03 8.57 0.80
C GLN A 52 5.51 8.38 -0.62
N GLU A 53 6.19 9.01 -1.58
CA GLU A 53 5.95 8.83 -3.00
C GLU A 53 7.24 8.42 -3.68
N PHE A 54 7.18 7.40 -4.53
CA PHE A 54 8.35 6.91 -5.26
C PHE A 54 8.07 6.90 -6.75
N GLN A 55 8.98 7.45 -7.53
CA GLN A 55 8.99 7.30 -8.97
C GLN A 55 9.99 6.20 -9.31
N PHE A 56 9.50 5.01 -9.62
CA PHE A 56 10.31 3.92 -10.13
C PHE A 56 10.54 4.08 -11.64
N PRO A 57 11.44 3.30 -12.26
CA PRO A 57 11.74 3.48 -13.68
C PRO A 57 10.52 3.46 -14.60
N LYS A 58 9.51 2.64 -14.32
CA LYS A 58 8.33 2.49 -15.19
C LYS A 58 7.00 2.72 -14.49
N VAL A 59 6.98 2.94 -13.18
CA VAL A 59 5.73 3.09 -12.42
C VAL A 59 5.97 3.96 -11.20
N ASP A 60 4.99 4.76 -10.85
CA ASP A 60 4.97 5.51 -9.61
C ASP A 60 4.13 4.78 -8.57
N VAL A 61 4.44 4.99 -7.30
CA VAL A 61 3.67 4.46 -6.18
C VAL A 61 3.70 5.48 -5.04
N HIS A 62 2.59 5.61 -4.32
CA HIS A 62 2.55 6.43 -3.12
C HIS A 62 1.80 5.73 -2.00
N PHE A 63 2.16 6.12 -0.79
CA PHE A 63 1.53 5.70 0.45
C PHE A 63 0.92 6.89 1.19
N ASN A 64 0.38 7.83 0.43
CA ASN A 64 -0.41 8.94 0.96
C ASN A 64 -1.75 8.37 1.43
N LEU A 65 -1.80 8.00 2.70
CA LEU A 65 -2.92 7.25 3.25
C LEU A 65 -4.20 8.05 3.23
N LYS A 66 -4.13 9.33 3.57
CA LYS A 66 -5.34 10.18 3.59
C LYS A 66 -5.94 10.30 2.20
N LYS A 67 -5.10 10.49 1.17
CA LYS A 67 -5.56 10.53 -0.21
C LYS A 67 -6.16 9.18 -0.62
N THR A 68 -5.47 8.09 -0.34
CA THR A 68 -5.94 6.74 -0.68
C THR A 68 -7.30 6.44 -0.07
N LEU A 69 -7.49 6.75 1.21
CA LEU A 69 -8.76 6.50 1.90
C LEU A 69 -9.87 7.46 1.45
N ASN A 70 -9.52 8.67 1.09
CA ASN A 70 -10.48 9.63 0.55
C ASN A 70 -10.96 9.23 -0.85
N ASP A 71 -10.05 8.73 -1.70
CA ASP A 71 -10.37 8.25 -3.05
C ASP A 71 -11.17 6.95 -3.01
N ASN A 72 -10.99 6.16 -1.94
CA ASN A 72 -11.57 4.82 -1.80
C ASN A 72 -12.31 4.68 -0.47
N PRO A 73 -13.39 5.45 -0.27
CA PRO A 73 -14.13 5.40 0.99
C PRO A 73 -14.77 4.04 1.20
N HIS A 74 -14.85 3.61 2.45
CA HIS A 74 -15.33 2.29 2.83
C HIS A 74 -16.69 1.96 2.21
N TYR A 75 -17.64 2.88 2.23
CA TYR A 75 -19.01 2.63 1.75
C TYR A 75 -19.08 2.38 0.24
N LEU A 76 -18.07 2.78 -0.54
CA LEU A 76 -18.02 2.53 -2.00
C LEU A 76 -17.05 1.39 -2.36
N PHE A 77 -16.03 1.16 -1.56
CA PHE A 77 -14.90 0.32 -1.94
C PHE A 77 -14.91 -1.06 -1.28
N TYR A 78 -15.29 -1.13 -0.02
CA TYR A 78 -15.07 -2.31 0.81
C TYR A 78 -15.77 -3.56 0.30
N ASP A 79 -17.11 -3.50 0.15
CA ASP A 79 -17.89 -4.68 -0.25
C ASP A 79 -17.54 -5.13 -1.67
N GLN A 80 -17.32 -4.19 -2.57
CA GLN A 80 -16.96 -4.49 -3.95
C GLN A 80 -15.71 -5.35 -4.03
N PHE A 81 -14.66 -4.97 -3.32
CA PHE A 81 -13.38 -5.66 -3.43
C PHE A 81 -13.26 -6.88 -2.50
N CYS A 82 -13.96 -6.91 -1.38
CA CYS A 82 -14.12 -8.15 -0.62
C CYS A 82 -14.77 -9.23 -1.49
N GLU A 83 -15.82 -8.87 -2.24
CA GLU A 83 -16.51 -9.80 -3.14
C GLU A 83 -15.62 -10.23 -4.30
N LEU A 84 -14.98 -9.29 -4.97
CA LEU A 84 -14.10 -9.58 -6.12
C LEU A 84 -12.96 -10.51 -5.74
N LEU A 85 -12.35 -10.30 -4.57
CA LEU A 85 -11.20 -11.06 -4.11
C LEU A 85 -11.58 -12.32 -3.33
N HIS A 86 -12.86 -12.51 -2.99
CA HIS A 86 -13.36 -13.61 -2.17
C HIS A 86 -12.69 -13.65 -0.79
N VAL A 87 -12.60 -12.49 -0.16
CA VAL A 87 -11.99 -12.33 1.18
C VAL A 87 -12.99 -11.69 2.15
N SER A 88 -12.74 -11.87 3.44
CA SER A 88 -13.65 -11.37 4.49
C SER A 88 -13.34 -9.96 4.94
N ASP A 89 -12.14 -9.45 4.66
CA ASP A 89 -11.73 -8.12 5.07
C ASP A 89 -10.62 -7.58 4.17
N ILE A 90 -10.61 -6.27 3.95
CA ILE A 90 -9.58 -5.60 3.18
C ILE A 90 -9.22 -4.27 3.81
N CYS A 91 -8.01 -3.79 3.51
CA CYS A 91 -7.54 -2.49 3.98
C CYS A 91 -6.66 -1.84 2.90
N PRO A 92 -7.11 -0.74 2.29
CA PRO A 92 -6.29 -0.03 1.30
C PRO A 92 -5.18 0.76 1.99
N PHE A 93 -4.03 0.90 1.31
CA PHE A 93 -2.89 1.58 1.92
C PHE A 93 -2.04 2.41 0.95
N GLY A 94 -2.36 2.44 -0.32
CA GLY A 94 -1.60 3.23 -1.29
C GLY A 94 -2.21 3.13 -2.68
N GLU A 95 -1.55 3.79 -3.64
CA GLU A 95 -1.97 3.78 -5.05
C GLU A 95 -0.74 3.75 -5.94
N TYR A 96 -0.86 3.19 -7.14
CA TYR A 96 0.21 3.19 -8.13
C TYR A 96 -0.39 3.36 -9.53
N GLU A 97 0.47 3.42 -10.57
CA GLU A 97 0.04 3.69 -11.95
C GLU A 97 -0.76 5.00 -12.03
N HIS A 98 -0.15 6.10 -11.57
CA HIS A 98 -0.77 7.43 -11.58
C HIS A 98 -2.10 7.48 -10.80
N GLY A 99 -2.24 6.62 -9.78
CA GLY A 99 -3.44 6.55 -8.96
C GLY A 99 -4.56 5.67 -9.52
N TYR A 100 -4.37 5.05 -10.68
CA TYR A 100 -5.39 4.15 -11.25
C TYR A 100 -5.53 2.84 -10.48
N MET A 101 -4.43 2.36 -9.90
CA MET A 101 -4.42 1.09 -9.16
C MET A 101 -4.38 1.37 -7.66
N VAL A 102 -5.23 0.69 -6.91
CA VAL A 102 -5.25 0.79 -5.45
C VAL A 102 -4.54 -0.41 -4.85
N LEU A 103 -3.60 -0.16 -3.92
CA LEU A 103 -2.96 -1.20 -3.13
C LEU A 103 -3.80 -1.49 -1.91
N LEU A 104 -4.10 -2.76 -1.69
CA LEU A 104 -4.82 -3.22 -0.51
C LEU A 104 -4.26 -4.55 0.00
N VAL A 105 -4.56 -4.86 1.25
CA VAL A 105 -4.25 -6.16 1.85
C VAL A 105 -5.52 -6.80 2.39
N ASP A 106 -5.55 -8.13 2.42
CA ASP A 106 -6.60 -8.87 3.12
C ASP A 106 -6.17 -9.12 4.58
N SER A 107 -6.98 -9.83 5.34
CA SER A 107 -6.71 -10.13 6.75
C SER A 107 -5.49 -11.03 6.97
N LYS A 108 -5.03 -11.70 5.93
CA LYS A 108 -3.84 -12.57 5.96
C LYS A 108 -2.61 -11.90 5.37
N ASN A 109 -2.68 -10.59 5.11
CA ASN A 109 -1.63 -9.79 4.51
C ASN A 109 -1.27 -10.18 3.07
N ASN A 110 -2.16 -10.81 2.34
CA ASN A 110 -2.01 -10.94 0.91
C ASN A 110 -2.23 -9.56 0.28
N ILE A 111 -1.30 -9.13 -0.55
CA ILE A 111 -1.24 -7.79 -1.13
C ILE A 111 -1.77 -7.84 -2.56
N TYR A 112 -2.67 -6.93 -2.89
CA TYR A 112 -3.28 -6.84 -4.21
C TYR A 112 -3.24 -5.41 -4.73
N GLY A 113 -3.12 -5.28 -6.04
CA GLY A 113 -3.47 -4.06 -6.75
C GLY A 113 -4.78 -4.26 -7.47
N VAL A 114 -5.70 -3.31 -7.37
CA VAL A 114 -7.03 -3.44 -7.97
C VAL A 114 -7.43 -2.17 -8.71
N MET A 115 -8.18 -2.36 -9.80
CA MET A 115 -8.85 -1.29 -10.55
C MET A 115 -10.06 -1.93 -11.25
N ASP A 116 -11.26 -1.47 -10.94
CA ASP A 116 -12.50 -2.05 -11.43
C ASP A 116 -12.55 -3.57 -11.16
N ASP A 117 -12.56 -4.41 -12.19
CA ASP A 117 -12.50 -5.86 -12.07
C ASP A 117 -11.11 -6.46 -12.31
N TYR A 118 -10.11 -5.60 -12.52
CA TYR A 118 -8.73 -6.02 -12.73
C TYR A 118 -8.02 -6.19 -11.39
N VAL A 119 -7.33 -7.33 -11.23
CA VAL A 119 -6.60 -7.68 -9.99
C VAL A 119 -5.19 -8.10 -10.34
N GLU A 120 -4.23 -7.57 -9.58
CA GLU A 120 -2.82 -7.94 -9.65
C GLU A 120 -2.39 -8.41 -8.26
N GLY A 121 -1.77 -9.61 -8.16
CA GLY A 121 -1.31 -10.14 -6.87
C GLY A 121 0.17 -9.89 -6.65
N PHE A 122 0.54 -9.51 -5.43
CA PHE A 122 1.93 -9.22 -5.04
C PHE A 122 2.49 -10.15 -3.97
N GLY A 123 1.74 -11.19 -3.59
CA GLY A 123 2.15 -12.06 -2.48
C GLY A 123 1.88 -11.41 -1.13
N ASN A 124 2.69 -11.72 -0.13
CA ASN A 124 2.44 -11.30 1.25
C ASN A 124 3.63 -10.59 1.92
N ASP A 125 4.55 -10.09 1.14
CA ASP A 125 5.74 -9.39 1.63
C ASP A 125 5.79 -7.98 1.03
N TYR A 126 5.75 -6.96 1.87
CA TYR A 126 5.67 -5.57 1.42
C TYR A 126 6.91 -5.12 0.65
N PHE A 127 8.10 -5.55 1.05
CA PHE A 127 9.32 -5.23 0.31
C PHE A 127 9.39 -5.95 -1.03
N LYS A 128 8.90 -7.18 -1.10
CA LYS A 128 8.77 -7.87 -2.39
C LYS A 128 7.79 -7.19 -3.31
N MET A 129 6.69 -6.66 -2.78
CA MET A 129 5.74 -5.85 -3.55
C MET A 129 6.45 -4.62 -4.14
N LEU A 130 7.18 -3.87 -3.32
CA LEU A 130 7.95 -2.72 -3.80
C LEU A 130 8.97 -3.12 -4.86
N ASN A 131 9.65 -4.25 -4.65
CA ASN A 131 10.66 -4.73 -5.59
C ASN A 131 10.05 -5.14 -6.93
N GLN A 132 8.85 -5.72 -6.93
CA GLN A 132 8.12 -6.02 -8.15
C GLN A 132 7.75 -4.75 -8.92
N LEU A 133 7.31 -3.71 -8.24
CA LEU A 133 7.01 -2.41 -8.87
C LEU A 133 8.30 -1.76 -9.41
N TYR A 134 9.37 -1.82 -8.65
CA TYR A 134 10.67 -1.28 -9.06
C TYR A 134 11.22 -1.98 -10.31
N ASN A 135 11.02 -3.28 -10.44
CA ASN A 135 11.53 -4.08 -11.55
C ASN A 135 10.56 -4.22 -12.73
N ARG A 136 9.45 -3.54 -12.69
CA ARG A 136 8.40 -3.60 -13.72
C ARG A 136 8.84 -3.10 -15.09
#